data_65b94e31cccd3346793ba83c8191995e
#
_entry.id   65b94e31cccd3346793ba83c8191995e
#
_cell.length_a   1.000
_cell.length_b   1.000
_cell.length_c   1.000
_cell.angle_alpha   90.00
_cell.angle_beta   90.00
_cell.angle_gamma   90.00
#
_symmetry.space_group_name_H-M   'P 1'
#
loop_
_entity.id
_entity.type
_entity.pdbx_description
1 polymer ?
#
loop_
_entity_poly.entity_id
_entity_poly.type
_entity_poly.pdbx_seq_one_letter_code
_entity_poly.pdbx_strand_id
1 'polypeptide(L)'
;VPRIRYSSVSRAGHTGDARVWKRNQDAHIVIPQYNGVADNYMFGVFDGHGQFGTEASQFASSSFALSFSLAGMGDPGGKTSPAKKAPAGGGAPAASPQGKTQRRGTLMMMNDMKHTMKETHKALLQERTFDVSLSGTTAVVVFIDANRVFVANAGDSKAVLATQSNGRLVPKDLNVEHKANTNSEGKRIAASGGKVKEDQSYEGAPARVFLQEPLFYKGQYFEIPGLAMSRSLGDKVAHSVGVSSEAEVLKKVLDRDDRFIVVASDGLWEFVTSAEAINIVAQSLDSPSGWG
;
A
#
# COMPACT_ATOMS: atom_id res chain seq x y z
N VAL A 1 6.82 -11.36 -24.37
CA VAL A 1 6.21 -10.59 -23.26
C VAL A 1 6.80 -9.21 -23.30
N PRO A 2 6.00 -8.12 -23.26
CA PRO A 2 6.52 -6.77 -23.30
C PRO A 2 7.41 -6.51 -22.08
N ARG A 3 8.59 -5.92 -22.30
CA ARG A 3 9.51 -5.53 -21.23
C ARG A 3 8.90 -4.31 -20.54
N ILE A 4 8.57 -4.42 -19.24
CA ILE A 4 8.05 -3.31 -18.46
C ILE A 4 9.18 -2.32 -18.16
N ARG A 5 8.93 -1.04 -18.42
CA ARG A 5 9.76 0.09 -17.94
C ARG A 5 9.10 0.65 -16.70
N TYR A 6 9.88 1.09 -15.74
CA TYR A 6 9.39 1.65 -14.49
C TYR A 6 10.31 2.75 -13.99
N SER A 7 9.76 3.66 -13.22
CA SER A 7 10.47 4.69 -12.46
C SER A 7 9.79 4.85 -11.11
N SER A 8 10.54 5.25 -10.10
CA SER A 8 10.00 5.54 -8.77
C SER A 8 10.65 6.81 -8.22
N VAL A 9 9.86 7.58 -7.48
CA VAL A 9 10.32 8.76 -6.77
C VAL A 9 9.57 8.84 -5.43
N SER A 10 10.29 9.23 -4.38
CA SER A 10 9.69 9.56 -3.09
C SER A 10 10.23 10.91 -2.65
N ARG A 11 9.35 11.81 -2.25
CA ARG A 11 9.70 13.18 -1.93
C ARG A 11 8.91 13.67 -0.72
N ALA A 12 9.60 14.32 0.22
CA ALA A 12 8.93 14.96 1.35
C ALA A 12 7.99 16.08 0.87
N GLY A 13 6.83 16.17 1.49
CA GLY A 13 5.91 17.30 1.32
C GLY A 13 6.34 18.51 2.15
N HIS A 14 5.77 19.66 1.86
CA HIS A 14 5.90 20.87 2.67
C HIS A 14 4.82 20.93 3.76
N THR A 15 5.13 21.61 4.86
CA THR A 15 4.11 22.10 5.79
C THR A 15 3.46 23.36 5.17
N GLY A 16 2.43 23.93 5.83
CA GLY A 16 1.88 25.23 5.42
C GLY A 16 2.91 26.35 5.35
N ASP A 17 4.06 26.26 6.04
CA ASP A 17 5.24 27.13 5.81
C ASP A 17 6.15 26.46 4.77
N ALA A 18 6.31 27.09 3.60
CA ALA A 18 7.11 26.59 2.49
C ALA A 18 8.62 26.38 2.83
N ARG A 19 9.07 26.87 3.98
CA ARG A 19 10.46 26.67 4.47
C ARG A 19 10.63 25.44 5.34
N VAL A 20 9.51 24.77 5.72
CA VAL A 20 9.53 23.61 6.61
C VAL A 20 9.06 22.38 5.85
N TRP A 21 9.97 21.42 5.64
CA TRP A 21 9.66 20.13 5.05
C TRP A 21 9.04 19.19 6.10
N LYS A 22 7.99 18.47 5.71
CA LYS A 22 7.51 17.33 6.49
C LYS A 22 8.55 16.22 6.44
N ARG A 23 8.66 15.42 7.50
CA ARG A 23 9.40 14.16 7.45
C ARG A 23 8.72 13.25 6.42
N ASN A 24 9.47 12.75 5.46
CA ASN A 24 8.96 11.74 4.53
C ASN A 24 8.82 10.41 5.28
N GLN A 25 7.60 9.89 5.35
CA GLN A 25 7.28 8.63 6.01
C GLN A 25 6.86 7.53 5.01
N ASP A 26 6.86 7.82 3.72
CA ASP A 26 6.55 6.87 2.67
C ASP A 26 7.69 5.86 2.48
N ALA A 27 7.32 4.62 2.19
CA ALA A 27 8.20 3.60 1.66
C ALA A 27 7.63 3.03 0.36
N HIS A 28 8.49 2.43 -0.48
CA HIS A 28 8.03 1.80 -1.71
C HIS A 28 8.78 0.50 -2.01
N ILE A 29 8.15 -0.35 -2.81
CA ILE A 29 8.72 -1.59 -3.35
C ILE A 29 8.86 -1.43 -4.85
N VAL A 30 10.04 -1.79 -5.39
CA VAL A 30 10.30 -1.94 -6.82
C VAL A 30 11.13 -3.21 -7.00
N ILE A 31 10.49 -4.32 -7.32
CA ILE A 31 11.17 -5.61 -7.51
C ILE A 31 10.82 -6.17 -8.90
N PRO A 32 11.68 -5.92 -9.90
CA PRO A 32 11.57 -6.57 -11.20
C PRO A 32 12.00 -8.03 -11.08
N GLN A 33 11.46 -8.88 -11.96
CA GLN A 33 11.76 -10.32 -11.99
C GLN A 33 11.58 -10.98 -10.61
N TYR A 34 10.45 -10.66 -9.96
CA TYR A 34 10.13 -11.15 -8.62
C TYR A 34 10.30 -12.67 -8.53
N ASN A 35 11.03 -13.14 -7.52
CA ASN A 35 11.42 -14.55 -7.35
C ASN A 35 12.17 -15.14 -8.56
N GLY A 36 12.92 -14.33 -9.31
CA GLY A 36 13.69 -14.78 -10.48
C GLY A 36 12.84 -15.09 -11.72
N VAL A 37 11.54 -14.79 -11.71
CA VAL A 37 10.64 -15.00 -12.84
C VAL A 37 10.59 -13.76 -13.71
N ALA A 38 11.04 -13.87 -14.97
CA ALA A 38 11.23 -12.73 -15.88
C ALA A 38 9.97 -11.87 -16.08
N ASP A 39 8.79 -12.47 -16.02
CA ASP A 39 7.51 -11.81 -16.27
C ASP A 39 6.76 -11.39 -14.98
N ASN A 40 7.43 -11.51 -13.82
CA ASN A 40 6.86 -11.13 -12.53
C ASN A 40 7.47 -9.83 -12.03
N TYR A 41 6.62 -8.90 -11.64
CA TYR A 41 7.03 -7.61 -11.08
C TYR A 41 6.21 -7.30 -9.86
N MET A 42 6.84 -6.72 -8.85
CA MET A 42 6.15 -6.23 -7.65
C MET A 42 6.47 -4.75 -7.46
N PHE A 43 5.43 -3.94 -7.36
CA PHE A 43 5.49 -2.53 -7.03
C PHE A 43 4.58 -2.26 -5.85
N GLY A 44 4.96 -1.38 -4.95
CA GLY A 44 4.11 -1.04 -3.81
C GLY A 44 4.44 0.33 -3.26
N VAL A 45 3.44 0.98 -2.68
CA VAL A 45 3.56 2.23 -1.94
C VAL A 45 2.95 2.01 -0.56
N PHE A 46 3.65 2.49 0.45
CA PHE A 46 3.34 2.38 1.87
C PHE A 46 3.47 3.77 2.48
N ASP A 47 2.35 4.43 2.72
CA ASP A 47 2.28 5.76 3.32
C ASP A 47 2.26 5.63 4.84
N GLY A 48 3.36 5.99 5.47
CA GLY A 48 3.55 5.89 6.91
C GLY A 48 3.01 7.11 7.65
N HIS A 49 2.36 6.91 8.79
CA HIS A 49 1.80 7.96 9.62
C HIS A 49 2.06 7.74 11.11
N GLY A 50 1.87 8.81 11.89
CA GLY A 50 2.17 8.80 13.32
C GLY A 50 3.65 9.04 13.61
N GLN A 51 4.03 8.92 14.87
CA GLN A 51 5.40 9.20 15.32
C GLN A 51 6.44 8.27 14.67
N PHE A 52 6.07 7.01 14.48
CA PHE A 52 6.92 5.94 13.92
C PHE A 52 6.48 5.50 12.53
N GLY A 53 5.84 6.40 11.76
CA GLY A 53 5.33 6.07 10.42
C GLY A 53 6.43 5.65 9.43
N THR A 54 7.62 6.24 9.51
CA THR A 54 8.77 5.84 8.69
C THR A 54 9.19 4.40 8.97
N GLU A 55 9.31 4.05 10.24
CA GLU A 55 9.68 2.72 10.70
C GLU A 55 8.59 1.70 10.32
N ALA A 56 7.32 2.07 10.47
CA ALA A 56 6.17 1.24 10.13
C ALA A 56 6.09 0.96 8.62
N SER A 57 6.22 1.97 7.77
CA SER A 57 6.16 1.82 6.30
C SER A 57 7.34 1.01 5.74
N GLN A 58 8.56 1.24 6.24
CA GLN A 58 9.75 0.50 5.87
C GLN A 58 9.69 -0.96 6.32
N PHE A 59 9.23 -1.21 7.54
CA PHE A 59 9.04 -2.57 8.04
C PHE A 59 7.97 -3.30 7.21
N ALA A 60 6.82 -2.68 6.99
CA ALA A 60 5.71 -3.27 6.25
C ALA A 60 6.09 -3.61 4.81
N SER A 61 6.77 -2.69 4.10
CA SER A 61 7.20 -2.91 2.73
C SER A 61 8.16 -4.09 2.60
N SER A 62 9.16 -4.18 3.48
CA SER A 62 10.14 -5.26 3.50
C SER A 62 9.50 -6.60 3.90
N SER A 63 8.66 -6.59 4.93
CA SER A 63 7.97 -7.77 5.44
C SER A 63 6.99 -8.34 4.41
N PHE A 64 6.22 -7.48 3.72
CA PHE A 64 5.29 -7.91 2.68
C PHE A 64 6.02 -8.62 1.55
N ALA A 65 7.08 -8.03 1.00
CA ALA A 65 7.82 -8.61 -0.11
C ALA A 65 8.41 -9.98 0.24
N LEU A 66 8.95 -10.13 1.45
CA LEU A 66 9.51 -11.40 1.94
C LEU A 66 8.42 -12.46 2.16
N SER A 67 7.35 -12.11 2.88
CA SER A 67 6.27 -13.05 3.23
C SER A 67 5.53 -13.54 1.98
N PHE A 68 5.32 -12.67 0.99
CA PHE A 68 4.69 -13.05 -0.27
C PHE A 68 5.58 -14.01 -1.09
N SER A 69 6.89 -13.87 -1.00
CA SER A 69 7.84 -14.82 -1.59
C SER A 69 7.69 -16.21 -0.98
N LEU A 70 7.64 -16.28 0.34
CA LEU A 70 7.52 -17.55 1.07
C LEU A 70 6.18 -18.24 0.81
N ALA A 71 5.07 -17.51 0.76
CA ALA A 71 3.75 -18.05 0.40
C ALA A 71 3.76 -18.74 -0.97
N GLY A 72 4.67 -18.29 -1.88
CA GLY A 72 4.84 -18.85 -3.20
C GLY A 72 5.57 -20.15 -3.32
N MET A 73 6.34 -20.48 -2.33
CA MET A 73 7.20 -21.68 -2.40
C MET A 73 6.49 -22.96 -1.97
N GLY A 74 5.19 -22.89 -1.54
CA GLY A 74 4.44 -24.04 -1.04
C GLY A 74 5.09 -24.59 0.24
N ASP A 75 4.34 -24.80 1.31
CA ASP A 75 4.87 -25.38 2.55
C ASP A 75 5.41 -26.81 2.30
N PRO A 76 6.70 -27.10 2.39
CA PRO A 76 7.21 -28.47 2.32
C PRO A 76 7.08 -29.17 3.69
N GLY A 77 5.90 -29.10 4.34
CA GLY A 77 5.60 -29.83 5.57
C GLY A 77 5.66 -28.97 6.83
N GLY A 78 4.47 -28.63 7.29
CA GLY A 78 4.11 -27.87 8.45
C GLY A 78 5.05 -27.86 9.65
N LYS A 79 5.43 -26.67 10.04
CA LYS A 79 5.68 -26.09 11.36
C LYS A 79 6.63 -24.90 11.23
N THR A 80 6.09 -23.68 11.19
CA THR A 80 6.90 -22.47 11.27
C THR A 80 7.33 -22.20 12.71
N SER A 81 8.62 -22.27 12.97
CA SER A 81 9.23 -21.65 14.15
C SER A 81 9.53 -20.18 13.85
N PRO A 82 9.51 -19.27 14.85
CA PRO A 82 9.63 -17.83 14.64
C PRO A 82 10.99 -17.43 14.06
N ALA A 83 10.95 -16.49 13.12
CA ALA A 83 12.10 -15.99 12.39
C ALA A 83 13.19 -15.42 13.31
N LYS A 84 14.41 -15.94 13.18
CA LYS A 84 15.63 -15.35 13.73
C LYS A 84 16.02 -14.10 12.91
N LYS A 85 16.48 -13.05 13.63
CA LYS A 85 17.00 -11.78 13.08
C LYS A 85 17.76 -11.96 11.78
N ALA A 86 17.39 -11.18 10.76
CA ALA A 86 18.17 -11.04 9.54
C ALA A 86 19.45 -10.23 9.81
N PRO A 87 20.62 -10.61 9.28
CA PRO A 87 21.81 -9.78 9.30
C PRO A 87 21.71 -8.69 8.24
N ALA A 88 22.10 -7.46 8.61
CA ALA A 88 22.31 -6.37 7.68
C ALA A 88 23.50 -6.72 6.75
N GLY A 89 23.23 -6.90 5.47
CA GLY A 89 24.26 -7.16 4.48
C GLY A 89 23.63 -7.54 3.14
N GLY A 90 23.67 -6.59 2.17
CA GLY A 90 23.16 -6.80 0.82
C GLY A 90 23.93 -7.89 0.08
N GLY A 91 23.22 -8.94 -0.30
CA GLY A 91 23.66 -9.94 -1.25
C GLY A 91 22.42 -10.57 -1.88
N ALA A 92 22.26 -10.40 -3.19
CA ALA A 92 21.20 -11.04 -3.94
C ALA A 92 21.29 -12.57 -3.79
N PRO A 93 20.16 -13.29 -3.57
CA PRO A 93 20.19 -14.75 -3.53
C PRO A 93 20.50 -15.29 -4.92
N ALA A 94 21.44 -16.26 -4.97
CA ALA A 94 21.87 -16.96 -6.17
C ALA A 94 20.69 -17.69 -6.85
N ALA A 95 20.62 -17.59 -8.17
CA ALA A 95 19.63 -18.25 -9.01
C ALA A 95 19.72 -19.78 -8.89
N SER A 96 18.60 -20.42 -8.53
CA SER A 96 18.43 -21.86 -8.62
C SER A 96 17.84 -22.27 -9.98
N PRO A 97 17.98 -23.54 -10.45
CA PRO A 97 17.82 -23.95 -11.83
C PRO A 97 16.36 -23.87 -12.31
N GLN A 98 16.21 -23.50 -13.60
CA GLN A 98 14.97 -23.31 -14.33
C GLN A 98 14.08 -24.57 -14.38
N GLY A 99 13.24 -24.78 -13.37
CA GLY A 99 12.03 -25.57 -13.49
C GLY A 99 10.91 -24.70 -14.07
N LYS A 100 10.09 -25.24 -15.00
CA LYS A 100 8.89 -24.54 -15.49
C LYS A 100 7.99 -24.23 -14.30
N THR A 101 8.05 -23.02 -13.79
CA THR A 101 7.25 -22.58 -12.65
C THR A 101 5.80 -22.53 -13.10
N GLN A 102 4.97 -23.47 -12.63
CA GLN A 102 3.55 -23.47 -12.91
C GLN A 102 2.94 -22.20 -12.32
N ARG A 103 2.32 -21.36 -13.16
CA ARG A 103 1.68 -20.12 -12.71
C ARG A 103 0.56 -20.41 -11.73
N ARG A 104 0.54 -19.71 -10.61
CA ARG A 104 -0.52 -19.83 -9.60
C ARG A 104 -1.88 -19.47 -10.19
N GLY A 105 -2.93 -20.16 -9.74
CA GLY A 105 -4.31 -19.83 -10.06
C GLY A 105 -4.68 -18.42 -9.55
N THR A 106 -5.60 -17.76 -10.24
CA THR A 106 -6.04 -16.38 -9.89
C THR A 106 -6.51 -16.28 -8.44
N LEU A 107 -7.39 -17.19 -8.02
CA LEU A 107 -7.96 -17.16 -6.66
C LEU A 107 -6.87 -17.39 -5.60
N MET A 108 -5.94 -18.30 -5.86
CA MET A 108 -4.81 -18.56 -4.96
C MET A 108 -3.95 -17.30 -4.82
N MET A 109 -3.61 -16.62 -5.94
CA MET A 109 -2.82 -15.39 -5.92
C MET A 109 -3.51 -14.29 -5.10
N MET A 110 -4.82 -14.08 -5.29
CA MET A 110 -5.57 -13.08 -4.53
C MET A 110 -5.61 -13.43 -3.04
N ASN A 111 -5.77 -14.70 -2.68
CA ASN A 111 -5.76 -15.14 -1.29
C ASN A 111 -4.36 -14.99 -0.67
N ASP A 112 -3.30 -15.30 -1.40
CA ASP A 112 -1.92 -15.13 -0.95
C ASP A 112 -1.64 -13.64 -0.64
N MET A 113 -2.08 -12.71 -1.50
CA MET A 113 -1.91 -11.28 -1.25
C MET A 113 -2.68 -10.82 0.00
N LYS A 114 -3.94 -11.24 0.17
CA LYS A 114 -4.73 -10.96 1.38
C LYS A 114 -4.07 -11.52 2.64
N HIS A 115 -3.64 -12.77 2.58
CA HIS A 115 -2.95 -13.43 3.69
C HIS A 115 -1.64 -12.69 4.04
N THR A 116 -0.84 -12.36 3.04
CA THR A 116 0.43 -11.64 3.23
C THR A 116 0.20 -10.29 3.89
N MET A 117 -0.83 -9.52 3.48
CA MET A 117 -1.17 -8.25 4.10
C MET A 117 -1.48 -8.42 5.60
N LYS A 118 -2.27 -9.45 5.93
CA LYS A 118 -2.63 -9.76 7.31
C LYS A 118 -1.43 -10.22 8.16
N GLU A 119 -0.55 -11.03 7.58
CA GLU A 119 0.67 -11.46 8.29
C GLU A 119 1.66 -10.30 8.46
N THR A 120 1.77 -9.39 7.48
CA THR A 120 2.56 -8.15 7.61
C THR A 120 2.05 -7.29 8.77
N HIS A 121 0.73 -7.09 8.88
CA HIS A 121 0.13 -6.38 10.01
C HIS A 121 0.45 -7.05 11.34
N LYS A 122 0.29 -8.37 11.43
CA LYS A 122 0.62 -9.11 12.67
C LYS A 122 2.09 -8.99 13.04
N ALA A 123 2.99 -9.09 12.07
CA ALA A 123 4.42 -8.93 12.30
C ALA A 123 4.74 -7.52 12.82
N LEU A 124 4.10 -6.49 12.25
CA LEU A 124 4.23 -5.10 12.68
C LEU A 124 3.75 -4.89 14.12
N LEU A 125 2.63 -5.51 14.53
CA LEU A 125 2.15 -5.49 15.92
C LEU A 125 3.08 -6.23 16.90
N GLN A 126 3.91 -7.14 16.44
CA GLN A 126 4.87 -7.88 17.25
C GLN A 126 6.25 -7.20 17.33
N GLU A 127 6.48 -6.18 16.50
CA GLU A 127 7.71 -5.40 16.54
C GLU A 127 7.84 -4.67 17.89
N ARG A 128 9.06 -4.61 18.42
CA ARG A 128 9.33 -4.07 19.75
C ARG A 128 10.33 -2.93 19.74
N THR A 129 10.88 -2.59 18.58
CA THR A 129 11.87 -1.51 18.46
C THR A 129 11.21 -0.14 18.31
N PHE A 130 9.92 -0.11 17.97
CA PHE A 130 9.11 1.12 17.89
C PHE A 130 7.63 0.81 18.21
N ASP A 131 6.89 1.85 18.58
CA ASP A 131 5.48 1.73 19.01
C ASP A 131 4.51 1.99 17.84
N VAL A 132 3.65 1.03 17.56
CA VAL A 132 2.58 1.12 16.55
C VAL A 132 1.19 1.31 17.16
N SER A 133 1.10 1.78 18.40
CA SER A 133 -0.20 2.07 19.03
C SER A 133 -0.98 3.14 18.27
N LEU A 134 -0.29 4.22 17.88
CA LEU A 134 -0.81 5.37 17.10
C LEU A 134 0.04 5.64 15.87
N SER A 135 0.74 4.63 15.37
CA SER A 135 1.56 4.71 14.16
C SER A 135 1.28 3.50 13.29
N GLY A 136 1.32 3.71 12.00
CA GLY A 136 1.03 2.67 11.04
C GLY A 136 1.39 3.09 9.62
N THR A 137 0.84 2.38 8.67
CA THR A 137 1.05 2.65 7.25
C THR A 137 -0.13 2.15 6.42
N THR A 138 -0.43 2.84 5.32
CA THR A 138 -1.22 2.25 4.23
C THR A 138 -0.39 1.19 3.50
N ALA A 139 -1.02 0.43 2.64
CA ALA A 139 -0.31 -0.44 1.71
C ALA A 139 -1.12 -0.62 0.42
N VAL A 140 -0.59 -0.19 -0.71
CA VAL A 140 -1.07 -0.56 -2.04
C VAL A 140 0.02 -1.31 -2.78
N VAL A 141 -0.23 -2.56 -3.13
CA VAL A 141 0.76 -3.43 -3.79
C VAL A 141 0.21 -3.93 -5.12
N VAL A 142 0.95 -3.68 -6.19
CA VAL A 142 0.68 -4.14 -7.56
C VAL A 142 1.63 -5.28 -7.87
N PHE A 143 1.08 -6.46 -8.11
CA PHE A 143 1.83 -7.62 -8.57
C PHE A 143 1.44 -7.95 -10.02
N ILE A 144 2.43 -8.00 -10.89
CA ILE A 144 2.25 -8.35 -12.31
C ILE A 144 2.80 -9.76 -12.55
N ASP A 145 1.97 -10.62 -13.09
CA ASP A 145 2.31 -11.97 -13.52
C ASP A 145 1.97 -12.13 -15.00
N ALA A 146 2.93 -11.89 -15.85
CA ALA A 146 2.80 -11.77 -17.29
C ALA A 146 1.81 -10.66 -17.70
N ASN A 147 0.60 -11.02 -18.14
CA ASN A 147 -0.46 -10.08 -18.50
C ASN A 147 -1.54 -9.94 -17.40
N ARG A 148 -1.34 -10.56 -16.23
CA ARG A 148 -2.26 -10.42 -15.10
C ARG A 148 -1.71 -9.41 -14.10
N VAL A 149 -2.52 -8.44 -13.76
CA VAL A 149 -2.22 -7.47 -12.70
C VAL A 149 -3.13 -7.78 -11.51
N PHE A 150 -2.54 -7.87 -10.34
CA PHE A 150 -3.23 -8.01 -9.06
C PHE A 150 -2.90 -6.79 -8.22
N VAL A 151 -3.89 -6.16 -7.65
CA VAL A 151 -3.71 -4.99 -6.77
C VAL A 151 -4.33 -5.30 -5.42
N ALA A 152 -3.50 -5.35 -4.37
CA ALA A 152 -3.95 -5.44 -2.99
C ALA A 152 -3.85 -4.07 -2.34
N ASN A 153 -4.92 -3.63 -1.68
CA ASN A 153 -4.98 -2.34 -1.01
C ASN A 153 -5.52 -2.43 0.41
N ALA A 154 -4.88 -1.73 1.33
CA ALA A 154 -5.37 -1.41 2.68
C ALA A 154 -4.96 0.03 2.99
N GLY A 155 -5.93 0.97 2.90
CA GLY A 155 -5.72 2.40 3.08
C GLY A 155 -6.25 3.22 1.91
N ASP A 156 -5.84 4.47 1.84
CA ASP A 156 -6.27 5.49 0.88
C ASP A 156 -5.23 5.81 -0.20
N SER A 157 -4.10 5.10 -0.22
CA SER A 157 -3.20 5.06 -1.37
C SER A 157 -3.87 4.42 -2.59
N LYS A 158 -3.46 4.77 -3.82
CA LYS A 158 -4.17 4.35 -5.03
C LYS A 158 -3.26 3.95 -6.18
N ALA A 159 -3.73 3.00 -6.98
CA ALA A 159 -3.17 2.57 -8.25
C ALA A 159 -4.15 2.86 -9.39
N VAL A 160 -3.68 3.52 -10.44
CA VAL A 160 -4.47 3.95 -11.60
C VAL A 160 -3.86 3.41 -12.88
N LEU A 161 -4.65 2.73 -13.69
CA LEU A 161 -4.29 2.25 -15.01
C LEU A 161 -4.69 3.27 -16.08
N ALA A 162 -3.77 3.67 -16.92
CA ALA A 162 -4.06 4.44 -18.13
C ALA A 162 -4.39 3.49 -19.28
N THR A 163 -5.59 3.58 -19.82
CA THR A 163 -6.08 2.77 -20.94
C THR A 163 -6.43 3.67 -22.13
N GLN A 164 -6.03 3.27 -23.33
CA GLN A 164 -6.41 3.97 -24.56
C GLN A 164 -7.87 3.65 -24.93
N SER A 165 -8.68 4.67 -25.12
CA SER A 165 -10.05 4.52 -25.60
C SER A 165 -10.39 5.67 -26.54
N ASN A 166 -10.85 5.34 -27.76
CA ASN A 166 -11.24 6.34 -28.79
C ASN A 166 -10.16 7.43 -29.00
N GLY A 167 -8.87 7.02 -29.07
CA GLY A 167 -7.75 7.94 -29.29
C GLY A 167 -7.33 8.78 -28.10
N ARG A 168 -7.93 8.58 -26.90
CA ARG A 168 -7.60 9.29 -25.67
C ARG A 168 -7.23 8.33 -24.56
N LEU A 169 -6.40 8.79 -23.61
CA LEU A 169 -6.15 8.05 -22.38
C LEU A 169 -7.32 8.28 -21.40
N VAL A 170 -7.77 7.17 -20.81
CA VAL A 170 -8.84 7.14 -19.81
C VAL A 170 -8.27 6.47 -18.55
N PRO A 171 -8.40 7.09 -17.36
CA PRO A 171 -7.99 6.48 -16.11
C PRO A 171 -8.97 5.36 -15.71
N LYS A 172 -8.42 4.29 -15.17
CA LYS A 172 -9.18 3.22 -14.49
C LYS A 172 -8.54 2.97 -13.14
N ASP A 173 -9.25 3.28 -12.07
CA ASP A 173 -8.78 2.99 -10.73
C ASP A 173 -8.72 1.46 -10.55
N LEU A 174 -7.60 0.96 -10.04
CA LEU A 174 -7.34 -0.46 -9.81
C LEU A 174 -7.61 -0.88 -8.36
N ASN A 175 -7.98 0.05 -7.50
CA ASN A 175 -8.45 -0.19 -6.14
C ASN A 175 -9.41 0.92 -5.72
N VAL A 176 -10.13 0.66 -4.63
CA VAL A 176 -10.95 1.64 -3.94
C VAL A 176 -10.17 2.16 -2.73
N GLU A 177 -10.20 3.47 -2.51
CA GLU A 177 -9.64 4.09 -1.32
C GLU A 177 -10.50 3.77 -0.09
N HIS A 178 -9.89 3.36 1.00
CA HIS A 178 -10.60 3.01 2.23
C HIS A 178 -10.77 4.23 3.15
N LYS A 179 -11.73 5.08 2.82
CA LYS A 179 -12.08 6.28 3.61
C LYS A 179 -13.12 5.95 4.67
N ALA A 180 -12.98 6.55 5.85
CA ALA A 180 -13.78 6.22 7.02
C ALA A 180 -15.28 6.53 6.86
N ASN A 181 -15.64 7.52 6.03
CA ASN A 181 -17.03 7.94 5.79
C ASN A 181 -17.74 7.14 4.69
N THR A 182 -17.10 6.15 4.06
CA THR A 182 -17.82 5.27 3.14
C THR A 182 -18.77 4.35 3.91
N ASN A 183 -19.93 4.03 3.28
CA ASN A 183 -21.05 3.37 3.97
C ASN A 183 -20.66 2.04 4.65
N SER A 184 -19.87 1.18 3.99
CA SER A 184 -19.42 -0.11 4.54
C SER A 184 -18.39 0.05 5.64
N GLU A 185 -17.41 0.92 5.43
CA GLU A 185 -16.30 1.17 6.35
C GLU A 185 -16.81 1.86 7.64
N GLY A 186 -17.60 2.94 7.50
CA GLY A 186 -18.19 3.64 8.64
C GLY A 186 -19.11 2.76 9.49
N LYS A 187 -19.91 1.88 8.85
CA LYS A 187 -20.74 0.91 9.58
C LYS A 187 -19.89 -0.09 10.38
N ARG A 188 -18.79 -0.60 9.82
CA ARG A 188 -17.88 -1.50 10.54
C ARG A 188 -17.26 -0.82 11.75
N ILE A 189 -16.77 0.42 11.58
CA ILE A 189 -16.18 1.20 12.67
C ILE A 189 -17.22 1.46 13.78
N ALA A 190 -18.42 1.91 13.43
CA ALA A 190 -19.47 2.15 14.40
C ALA A 190 -19.90 0.87 15.15
N ALA A 191 -20.03 -0.26 14.44
CA ALA A 191 -20.36 -1.56 15.03
C ALA A 191 -19.25 -2.09 15.95
N SER A 192 -18.01 -1.63 15.78
CA SER A 192 -16.85 -1.98 16.63
C SER A 192 -16.64 -1.00 17.79
N GLY A 193 -17.54 -0.05 18.00
CA GLY A 193 -17.43 0.95 19.09
C GLY A 193 -16.52 2.13 18.77
N GLY A 194 -16.20 2.37 17.51
CA GLY A 194 -15.53 3.57 17.04
C GLY A 194 -16.51 4.65 16.61
N LYS A 195 -16.02 5.86 16.46
CA LYS A 195 -16.77 6.96 15.84
C LYS A 195 -16.01 7.54 14.66
N VAL A 196 -16.75 8.00 13.65
CA VAL A 196 -16.22 8.72 12.50
C VAL A 196 -16.69 10.17 12.61
N LYS A 197 -15.75 11.10 12.47
CA LYS A 197 -16.04 12.54 12.42
C LYS A 197 -15.52 13.11 11.12
N GLU A 198 -16.31 13.97 10.47
CA GLU A 198 -15.85 14.80 9.37
C GLU A 198 -14.79 15.78 9.89
N ASP A 199 -13.70 15.90 9.17
CA ASP A 199 -12.68 16.91 9.46
C ASP A 199 -13.09 18.21 8.72
N GLN A 200 -13.22 19.29 9.47
CA GLN A 200 -13.63 20.60 8.96
C GLN A 200 -12.46 21.58 8.83
N SER A 201 -11.22 21.07 8.90
CA SER A 201 -10.01 21.92 8.84
C SER A 201 -9.81 22.60 7.47
N TYR A 202 -10.26 21.97 6.39
CA TYR A 202 -10.29 22.51 5.04
C TYR A 202 -11.35 21.78 4.19
N GLU A 203 -11.73 22.38 3.03
CA GLU A 203 -12.69 21.78 2.11
C GLU A 203 -12.10 20.49 1.51
N GLY A 204 -12.81 19.37 1.67
CA GLY A 204 -12.35 18.05 1.20
C GLY A 204 -11.49 17.29 2.19
N ALA A 205 -11.28 17.81 3.42
CA ALA A 205 -10.55 17.09 4.45
C ALA A 205 -11.16 15.70 4.73
N PRO A 206 -10.35 14.65 4.89
CA PRO A 206 -10.87 13.30 5.09
C PRO A 206 -11.51 13.14 6.46
N ALA A 207 -12.64 12.40 6.52
CA ALA A 207 -13.23 12.01 7.80
C ALA A 207 -12.27 11.11 8.59
N ARG A 208 -12.27 11.25 9.92
CA ARG A 208 -11.31 10.57 10.81
C ARG A 208 -11.99 9.62 11.78
N VAL A 209 -11.27 8.54 12.09
CA VAL A 209 -11.68 7.52 13.07
C VAL A 209 -11.15 7.87 14.45
N PHE A 210 -12.02 7.74 15.46
CA PHE A 210 -11.69 7.99 16.86
C PHE A 210 -12.25 6.88 17.76
N LEU A 211 -11.68 6.76 18.96
CA LEU A 211 -12.33 6.04 20.06
C LEU A 211 -13.68 6.68 20.39
N GLN A 212 -14.62 5.91 20.94
CA GLN A 212 -15.92 6.42 21.37
C GLN A 212 -15.76 7.50 22.44
N GLU A 213 -14.91 7.24 23.41
CA GLU A 213 -14.60 8.17 24.49
C GLU A 213 -13.17 8.71 24.36
N PRO A 214 -12.94 10.01 24.59
CA PRO A 214 -11.61 10.58 24.59
C PRO A 214 -10.73 9.94 25.68
N LEU A 215 -9.45 9.77 25.38
CA LEU A 215 -8.48 9.31 26.36
C LEU A 215 -8.16 10.43 27.37
N PHE A 216 -8.38 10.17 28.66
CA PHE A 216 -7.92 11.07 29.72
C PHE A 216 -6.47 10.75 30.09
N TYR A 217 -5.58 11.73 29.93
CA TYR A 217 -4.17 11.59 30.27
C TYR A 217 -3.59 12.90 30.79
N LYS A 218 -2.91 12.83 31.95
CA LYS A 218 -2.28 14.00 32.62
C LYS A 218 -3.19 15.21 32.76
N GLY A 219 -4.45 15.00 33.15
CA GLY A 219 -5.41 16.08 33.40
C GLY A 219 -6.09 16.64 32.14
N GLN A 220 -5.88 16.06 30.97
CA GLN A 220 -6.48 16.50 29.70
C GLN A 220 -7.15 15.34 28.96
N TYR A 221 -8.14 15.67 28.12
CA TYR A 221 -8.81 14.74 27.24
C TYR A 221 -8.21 14.82 25.83
N PHE A 222 -7.91 13.68 25.25
CA PHE A 222 -7.36 13.56 23.90
C PHE A 222 -8.28 12.71 23.03
N GLU A 223 -8.75 13.25 21.93
CA GLU A 223 -9.44 12.49 20.90
C GLU A 223 -8.42 11.75 20.04
N ILE A 224 -8.37 10.43 20.15
CA ILE A 224 -7.44 9.56 19.44
C ILE A 224 -8.19 8.42 18.75
N PRO A 225 -7.61 7.78 17.73
CA PRO A 225 -6.33 8.11 17.08
C PRO A 225 -6.39 9.30 16.11
N GLY A 226 -7.56 9.67 15.58
CA GLY A 226 -7.67 10.69 14.53
C GLY A 226 -7.22 10.21 13.16
N LEU A 227 -7.42 8.92 12.86
CA LEU A 227 -6.92 8.28 11.64
C LEU A 227 -7.80 8.62 10.43
N ALA A 228 -7.20 9.08 9.33
CA ALA A 228 -7.92 9.55 8.13
C ALA A 228 -8.47 8.40 7.25
N MET A 229 -7.94 7.18 7.39
CA MET A 229 -8.37 6.01 6.64
C MET A 229 -9.05 4.97 7.54
N SER A 230 -9.81 4.06 6.93
CA SER A 230 -10.55 2.98 7.62
C SER A 230 -9.84 1.62 7.57
N ARG A 231 -8.73 1.53 6.82
CA ARG A 231 -7.85 0.35 6.78
C ARG A 231 -6.40 0.77 6.79
N SER A 232 -5.58 0.05 7.56
CA SER A 232 -4.14 0.29 7.68
C SER A 232 -3.42 -0.92 8.27
N LEU A 233 -2.10 -0.87 8.30
CA LEU A 233 -1.22 -1.81 9.00
C LEU A 233 -0.59 -1.09 10.20
N GLY A 234 -0.49 -1.72 11.35
CA GLY A 234 -0.12 -1.06 12.61
C GLY A 234 -1.35 -0.52 13.32
N ASP A 235 -1.33 0.70 13.78
CA ASP A 235 -2.46 1.45 14.36
C ASP A 235 -3.29 0.67 15.39
N LYS A 236 -2.61 0.04 16.35
CA LYS A 236 -3.22 -0.89 17.30
C LYS A 236 -4.47 -0.32 17.98
N VAL A 237 -4.47 0.98 18.33
CA VAL A 237 -5.62 1.65 18.96
C VAL A 237 -6.78 1.78 17.97
N ALA A 238 -6.53 2.17 16.72
CA ALA A 238 -7.56 2.28 15.69
C ALA A 238 -8.18 0.91 15.35
N HIS A 239 -7.36 -0.14 15.31
CA HIS A 239 -7.84 -1.50 15.10
C HIS A 239 -8.77 -2.02 16.20
N SER A 240 -8.64 -1.51 17.45
CA SER A 240 -9.55 -1.87 18.53
C SER A 240 -10.98 -1.33 18.34
N VAL A 241 -11.15 -0.37 17.45
CA VAL A 241 -12.44 0.27 17.13
C VAL A 241 -12.84 0.14 15.65
N GLY A 242 -12.38 -0.93 15.00
CA GLY A 242 -12.89 -1.34 13.71
C GLY A 242 -12.09 -0.90 12.47
N VAL A 243 -10.94 -0.25 12.61
CA VAL A 243 -9.98 -0.18 11.50
C VAL A 243 -9.52 -1.60 11.17
N SER A 244 -9.23 -1.89 9.90
CA SER A 244 -8.94 -3.25 9.44
C SER A 244 -7.66 -3.32 8.62
N SER A 245 -6.91 -4.42 8.75
CA SER A 245 -5.79 -4.75 7.87
C SER A 245 -6.20 -5.67 6.71
N GLU A 246 -7.50 -5.96 6.57
CA GLU A 246 -7.99 -6.82 5.50
C GLU A 246 -7.91 -6.09 4.16
N ALA A 247 -7.02 -6.59 3.29
CA ALA A 247 -6.86 -6.00 1.97
C ALA A 247 -8.02 -6.34 1.03
N GLU A 248 -8.46 -5.36 0.25
CA GLU A 248 -9.20 -5.65 -0.99
C GLU A 248 -8.22 -6.00 -2.10
N VAL A 249 -8.55 -7.02 -2.88
CA VAL A 249 -7.69 -7.44 -3.99
C VAL A 249 -8.48 -7.45 -5.28
N LEU A 250 -8.02 -6.67 -6.24
CA LEU A 250 -8.56 -6.62 -7.59
C LEU A 250 -7.61 -7.37 -8.55
N LYS A 251 -8.20 -8.02 -9.56
CA LYS A 251 -7.46 -8.58 -10.70
C LYS A 251 -7.89 -7.89 -12.00
N LYS A 252 -6.92 -7.51 -12.81
CA LYS A 252 -7.10 -7.06 -14.20
C LYS A 252 -6.23 -7.94 -15.11
N VAL A 253 -6.77 -8.35 -16.26
CA VAL A 253 -5.96 -8.90 -17.35
C VAL A 253 -5.65 -7.73 -18.29
N LEU A 254 -4.36 -7.47 -18.48
CA LEU A 254 -3.90 -6.42 -19.39
C LEU A 254 -4.18 -6.79 -20.84
N ASP A 255 -4.56 -5.81 -21.60
CA ASP A 255 -4.76 -5.89 -23.04
C ASP A 255 -3.86 -4.86 -23.78
N ARG A 256 -3.95 -4.83 -25.11
CA ARG A 256 -3.12 -3.96 -25.94
C ARG A 256 -3.41 -2.46 -25.78
N ASP A 257 -4.55 -2.12 -25.21
CA ASP A 257 -4.95 -0.72 -25.01
C ASP A 257 -4.50 -0.18 -23.66
N ASP A 258 -4.07 -1.06 -22.74
CA ASP A 258 -3.50 -0.67 -21.46
C ASP A 258 -2.05 -0.17 -21.67
N ARG A 259 -1.73 1.02 -21.13
CA ARG A 259 -0.48 1.74 -21.43
C ARG A 259 0.50 1.72 -20.26
N PHE A 260 0.08 2.21 -19.11
CA PHE A 260 0.90 2.25 -17.91
C PHE A 260 0.05 2.31 -16.65
N ILE A 261 0.68 2.06 -15.51
CA ILE A 261 0.06 2.15 -14.19
C ILE A 261 0.82 3.20 -13.38
N VAL A 262 0.07 4.07 -12.69
CA VAL A 262 0.59 5.01 -11.69
C VAL A 262 0.17 4.51 -10.32
N VAL A 263 1.13 4.38 -9.39
CA VAL A 263 0.87 3.96 -8.00
C VAL A 263 1.43 5.03 -7.08
N ALA A 264 0.62 5.59 -6.19
CA ALA A 264 1.06 6.65 -5.30
C ALA A 264 0.29 6.66 -3.97
N SER A 265 0.86 7.35 -2.96
CA SER A 265 0.19 7.73 -1.72
C SER A 265 -0.78 8.90 -1.93
N ASP A 266 -1.56 9.24 -0.91
CA ASP A 266 -2.48 10.38 -0.92
C ASP A 266 -1.75 11.72 -1.10
N GLY A 267 -0.45 11.80 -0.78
CA GLY A 267 0.40 12.94 -1.09
C GLY A 267 0.38 13.37 -2.56
N LEU A 268 0.00 12.46 -3.48
CA LEU A 268 -0.35 12.80 -4.87
C LEU A 268 -1.87 12.93 -5.04
N TRP A 269 -2.65 11.94 -4.58
CA TRP A 269 -4.06 11.80 -4.94
C TRP A 269 -4.98 12.78 -4.25
N GLU A 270 -4.54 13.43 -3.17
CA GLU A 270 -5.26 14.54 -2.53
C GLU A 270 -5.31 15.81 -3.41
N PHE A 271 -4.28 16.00 -4.26
CA PHE A 271 -4.10 17.22 -5.05
C PHE A 271 -4.26 17.00 -6.56
N VAL A 272 -4.14 15.76 -7.04
CA VAL A 272 -4.11 15.42 -8.47
C VAL A 272 -5.12 14.34 -8.76
N THR A 273 -6.05 14.60 -9.65
CA THR A 273 -7.03 13.59 -10.09
C THR A 273 -6.38 12.48 -10.91
N SER A 274 -7.01 11.30 -10.96
CA SER A 274 -6.54 10.20 -11.79
C SER A 274 -6.34 10.60 -13.26
N ALA A 275 -7.22 11.46 -13.80
CA ALA A 275 -7.13 11.95 -15.17
C ALA A 275 -5.94 12.89 -15.39
N GLU A 276 -5.69 13.81 -14.46
CA GLU A 276 -4.53 14.70 -14.51
C GLU A 276 -3.22 13.92 -14.41
N ALA A 277 -3.14 12.97 -13.47
CA ALA A 277 -1.95 12.15 -13.27
C ALA A 277 -1.56 11.37 -14.54
N ILE A 278 -2.51 10.68 -15.19
CA ILE A 278 -2.20 9.96 -16.42
C ILE A 278 -1.80 10.88 -17.57
N ASN A 279 -2.38 12.09 -17.65
CA ASN A 279 -2.01 13.06 -18.69
C ASN A 279 -0.61 13.62 -18.48
N ILE A 280 -0.22 13.93 -17.24
CA ILE A 280 1.14 14.38 -16.89
C ILE A 280 2.17 13.31 -17.27
N VAL A 281 1.92 12.05 -16.90
CA VAL A 281 2.81 10.94 -17.26
C VAL A 281 2.89 10.77 -18.78
N ALA A 282 1.76 10.79 -19.48
CA ALA A 282 1.75 10.65 -20.94
C ALA A 282 2.58 11.73 -21.64
N GLN A 283 2.42 13.00 -21.26
CA GLN A 283 3.22 14.10 -21.81
C GLN A 283 4.73 13.91 -21.56
N SER A 284 5.09 13.36 -20.39
CA SER A 284 6.48 13.06 -20.06
C SER A 284 7.04 11.92 -20.90
N LEU A 285 6.23 10.91 -21.23
CA LEU A 285 6.62 9.77 -22.08
C LEU A 285 6.84 10.16 -23.55
N ASP A 286 6.07 11.15 -24.04
CA ASP A 286 6.18 11.67 -25.42
C ASP A 286 7.32 12.69 -25.58
N SER A 287 7.93 13.16 -24.49
CA SER A 287 9.05 14.09 -24.49
C SER A 287 10.35 13.39 -24.94
N PRO A 288 11.22 14.03 -25.74
CA PRO A 288 12.52 13.47 -26.14
C PRO A 288 13.43 13.09 -24.97
N SER A 289 13.23 13.69 -23.78
CA SER A 289 13.95 13.39 -22.53
C SER A 289 13.18 12.43 -21.61
N GLY A 290 12.06 11.90 -22.04
CA GLY A 290 11.05 11.22 -21.19
C GLY A 290 11.46 9.90 -20.56
N TRP A 291 12.66 9.40 -20.80
CA TRP A 291 13.20 8.16 -20.21
C TRP A 291 14.73 8.22 -20.07
N GLY A 292 15.24 9.34 -19.59
CA GLY A 292 16.65 9.47 -19.22
C GLY A 292 16.98 8.82 -17.89
#